data_40d9c6edca4dfe21372ea23e639a72a0
#
_entry.id   40d9c6edca4dfe21372ea23e639a72a0
#
_cell.length_a   1.000
_cell.length_b   1.000
_cell.length_c   1.000
_cell.angle_alpha   90.00
_cell.angle_beta   90.00
_cell.angle_gamma   90.00
#
_symmetry.space_group_name_H-M   'P 1'
#
loop_
_entity.id
_entity.type
_entity.pdbx_description
1 polymer ?
#
loop_
_entity_poly.entity_id
_entity_poly.type
_entity_poly.pdbx_seq_one_letter_code
_entity_poly.pdbx_strand_id
1 'polypeptide(L)'
;MAKILIVEDNPDNMKLFRAVITIRGHQVVGLPGGEQLLETMRAETPSIVLLDIQLPGEDGFQLLKKLQAALADALPPVVALTAHAMSGDEAKALDAGFTGYLTKPIDVGTFASTVEAFIPPA
;
A
#
# COMPACT_ATOMS: atom_id res chain seq x y z
N MET A 1 4.55 -0.01 16.94
CA MET A 1 5.42 -0.50 15.89
C MET A 1 4.65 -1.46 15.00
N ALA A 2 4.65 -1.21 13.70
CA ALA A 2 3.89 -2.02 12.76
C ALA A 2 4.80 -2.51 11.64
N LYS A 3 4.33 -3.53 10.90
CA LYS A 3 5.00 -3.99 9.69
C LYS A 3 4.17 -3.50 8.51
N ILE A 4 4.79 -2.75 7.63
CA ILE A 4 4.13 -2.10 6.50
C ILE A 4 4.70 -2.67 5.21
N LEU A 5 3.82 -3.23 4.37
CA LEU A 5 4.20 -3.74 3.06
C LEU A 5 3.93 -2.66 2.03
N ILE A 6 4.95 -2.33 1.23
CA ILE A 6 4.84 -1.30 0.19
C ILE A 6 5.14 -1.95 -1.16
N VAL A 7 4.21 -1.81 -2.10
CA VAL A 7 4.41 -2.28 -3.47
C VAL A 7 4.58 -1.04 -4.35
N GLU A 8 5.79 -0.81 -4.83
CA GLU A 8 6.16 0.38 -5.60
C GLU A 8 7.31 0.02 -6.55
N ASP A 9 7.13 0.28 -7.84
CA ASP A 9 8.13 -0.08 -8.85
C ASP A 9 9.26 0.93 -8.98
N ASN A 10 9.05 2.18 -8.57
CA ASN A 10 10.07 3.21 -8.67
C ASN A 10 11.01 3.13 -7.45
N PRO A 11 12.31 2.84 -7.67
CA PRO A 11 13.23 2.68 -6.53
C PRO A 11 13.43 3.95 -5.71
N ASP A 12 13.35 5.13 -6.33
CA ASP A 12 13.47 6.38 -5.58
C ASP A 12 12.28 6.61 -4.68
N ASN A 13 11.07 6.32 -5.15
CA ASN A 13 9.87 6.41 -4.32
C ASN A 13 9.92 5.39 -3.19
N MET A 14 10.31 4.16 -3.48
CA MET A 14 10.45 3.12 -2.45
C MET A 14 11.42 3.56 -1.36
N LYS A 15 12.56 4.12 -1.76
CA LYS A 15 13.58 4.59 -0.82
C LYS A 15 13.03 5.70 0.07
N LEU A 16 12.31 6.64 -0.50
CA LEU A 16 11.70 7.74 0.24
C LEU A 16 10.65 7.23 1.23
N PHE A 17 9.73 6.37 0.76
CA PHE A 17 8.67 5.81 1.61
C PHE A 17 9.28 5.04 2.78
N ARG A 18 10.27 4.20 2.49
CA ARG A 18 10.95 3.41 3.51
C ARG A 18 11.61 4.31 4.56
N ALA A 19 12.32 5.34 4.13
CA ALA A 19 13.02 6.24 5.05
C ALA A 19 12.04 6.94 5.99
N VAL A 20 10.95 7.48 5.44
CA VAL A 20 9.94 8.22 6.22
C VAL A 20 9.25 7.31 7.23
N ILE A 21 8.94 6.09 6.83
CA ILE A 21 8.22 5.13 7.67
C ILE A 21 9.13 4.54 8.76
N THR A 22 10.37 4.17 8.42
CA THR A 22 11.27 3.53 9.38
C THR A 22 11.72 4.49 10.48
N ILE A 23 11.80 5.78 10.19
CA ILE A 23 12.10 6.80 11.21
C ILE A 23 11.07 6.75 12.34
N ARG A 24 9.82 6.37 12.03
CA ARG A 24 8.73 6.29 13.02
C ARG A 24 8.74 4.97 13.79
N GLY A 25 9.72 4.11 13.55
CA GLY A 25 9.86 2.85 14.29
C GLY A 25 9.15 1.66 13.67
N HIS A 26 8.57 1.80 12.47
CA HIS A 26 7.91 0.69 11.79
C HIS A 26 8.89 -0.09 10.93
N GLN A 27 8.55 -1.36 10.67
CA GLN A 27 9.27 -2.18 9.71
C GLN A 27 8.65 -2.02 8.32
N VAL A 28 9.48 -2.03 7.30
CA VAL A 28 9.01 -1.93 5.91
C VAL A 28 9.45 -3.17 5.14
N VAL A 29 8.49 -3.80 4.46
CA VAL A 29 8.77 -4.85 3.48
C VAL A 29 8.42 -4.25 2.12
N GLY A 30 9.39 -4.16 1.23
CA GLY A 30 9.19 -3.54 -0.08
C GLY A 30 9.19 -4.54 -1.20
N LEU A 31 8.25 -4.40 -2.13
CA LEU A 31 8.19 -5.21 -3.35
C LEU A 31 8.14 -4.29 -4.55
N PRO A 32 8.87 -4.62 -5.63
CA PRO A 32 8.86 -3.80 -6.84
C PRO A 32 7.63 -4.01 -7.72
N GLY A 33 6.84 -5.04 -7.44
CA GLY A 33 5.66 -5.37 -8.21
C GLY A 33 4.81 -6.39 -7.50
N GLY A 34 3.73 -6.82 -8.15
CA GLY A 34 2.73 -7.71 -7.54
C GLY A 34 3.02 -9.20 -7.67
N GLU A 35 4.11 -9.57 -8.35
CA GLU A 35 4.39 -10.98 -8.64
C GLU A 35 4.48 -11.84 -7.38
N GLN A 36 5.13 -11.34 -6.34
CA GLN A 36 5.31 -12.07 -5.07
C GLN A 36 4.40 -11.55 -3.96
N LEU A 37 3.41 -10.77 -4.31
CA LEU A 37 2.60 -10.07 -3.31
C LEU A 37 1.87 -11.03 -2.37
N LEU A 38 1.15 -12.00 -2.90
CA LEU A 38 0.36 -12.92 -2.08
C LEU A 38 1.26 -13.78 -1.17
N GLU A 39 2.35 -14.29 -1.74
CA GLU A 39 3.31 -15.08 -1.00
C GLU A 39 3.92 -14.27 0.15
N THR A 40 4.29 -13.03 -0.12
CA THR A 40 4.85 -12.12 0.88
C THR A 40 3.83 -11.78 1.96
N MET A 41 2.56 -11.57 1.56
CA MET A 41 1.49 -11.31 2.52
C MET A 41 1.37 -12.45 3.53
N ARG A 42 1.44 -13.69 3.06
CA ARG A 42 1.32 -14.86 3.93
C ARG A 42 2.54 -15.04 4.82
N ALA A 43 3.72 -14.74 4.30
CA ALA A 43 4.98 -14.91 5.05
C ALA A 43 5.17 -13.82 6.08
N GLU A 44 4.88 -12.57 5.74
CA GLU A 44 5.18 -11.41 6.58
C GLU A 44 4.02 -10.94 7.43
N THR A 45 2.81 -11.28 7.09
CA THR A 45 1.58 -10.86 7.78
C THR A 45 1.60 -9.38 8.18
N PRO A 46 1.70 -8.45 7.19
CA PRO A 46 1.81 -7.03 7.50
C PRO A 46 0.52 -6.47 8.12
N SER A 47 0.67 -5.36 8.83
CA SER A 47 -0.47 -4.66 9.43
C SER A 47 -1.23 -3.80 8.41
N ILE A 48 -0.55 -3.40 7.34
CA ILE A 48 -1.13 -2.54 6.30
C ILE A 48 -0.34 -2.75 5.01
N VAL A 49 -1.00 -2.55 3.88
CA VAL A 49 -0.39 -2.61 2.55
C VAL A 49 -0.56 -1.27 1.86
N LEU A 50 0.52 -0.73 1.33
CA LEU A 50 0.48 0.42 0.45
C LEU A 50 0.73 -0.11 -0.96
N LEU A 51 -0.26 -0.01 -1.82
CA LEU A 51 -0.24 -0.64 -3.15
C LEU A 51 -0.34 0.42 -4.23
N ASP A 52 0.72 0.56 -5.04
CA ASP A 52 0.68 1.41 -6.22
C ASP A 52 -0.28 0.79 -7.23
N ILE A 53 -1.29 1.53 -7.65
CA ILE A 53 -2.27 1.02 -8.60
C ILE A 53 -1.81 1.12 -10.04
N GLN A 54 -0.65 1.72 -10.29
CA GLN A 54 -0.12 1.94 -11.63
C GLN A 54 1.21 1.22 -11.83
N LEU A 55 1.25 -0.07 -11.53
CA LEU A 55 2.44 -0.88 -11.70
C LEU A 55 2.59 -1.29 -13.17
N PRO A 56 3.85 -1.37 -13.68
CA PRO A 56 4.06 -1.83 -15.05
C PRO A 56 3.54 -3.26 -15.23
N GLY A 57 2.73 -3.46 -16.26
CA GLY A 57 2.21 -4.78 -16.59
C GLY A 57 1.17 -5.33 -15.63
N GLU A 58 0.82 -4.59 -14.57
CA GLU A 58 -0.14 -5.04 -13.58
C GLU A 58 -1.04 -3.89 -13.16
N ASP A 59 -2.31 -4.22 -12.94
CA ASP A 59 -3.30 -3.28 -12.46
C ASP A 59 -3.49 -3.50 -10.96
N GLY A 60 -3.30 -2.45 -10.17
CA GLY A 60 -3.48 -2.52 -8.72
C GLY A 60 -4.87 -2.96 -8.31
N PHE A 61 -5.90 -2.64 -9.10
CA PHE A 61 -7.26 -3.09 -8.82
C PHE A 61 -7.38 -4.60 -8.97
N GLN A 62 -6.73 -5.19 -9.97
CA GLN A 62 -6.71 -6.64 -10.15
C GLN A 62 -5.93 -7.33 -9.02
N LEU A 63 -4.82 -6.73 -8.59
CA LEU A 63 -4.05 -7.26 -7.46
C LEU A 63 -4.89 -7.24 -6.19
N LEU A 64 -5.65 -6.18 -5.95
CA LEU A 64 -6.53 -6.12 -4.79
C LEU A 64 -7.58 -7.23 -4.83
N LYS A 65 -8.18 -7.49 -6.00
CA LYS A 65 -9.15 -8.57 -6.15
C LYS A 65 -8.53 -9.93 -5.82
N LYS A 66 -7.31 -10.17 -6.25
CA LYS A 66 -6.61 -11.42 -5.93
C LYS A 66 -6.39 -11.56 -4.43
N LEU A 67 -5.99 -10.48 -3.77
CA LEU A 67 -5.80 -10.49 -2.33
C LEU A 67 -7.12 -10.74 -1.60
N GLN A 68 -8.19 -10.09 -2.03
CA GLN A 68 -9.52 -10.28 -1.44
C GLN A 68 -9.98 -11.73 -1.56
N ALA A 69 -9.79 -12.33 -2.73
CA ALA A 69 -10.19 -13.72 -2.97
C ALA A 69 -9.36 -14.71 -2.13
N ALA A 70 -8.08 -14.43 -1.97
CA ALA A 70 -7.17 -15.37 -1.30
C ALA A 70 -7.20 -15.24 0.22
N LEU A 71 -7.34 -14.02 0.74
CA LEU A 71 -7.19 -13.75 2.17
C LEU A 71 -8.51 -13.41 2.87
N ALA A 72 -9.51 -12.97 2.11
CA ALA A 72 -10.85 -12.64 2.65
C ALA A 72 -10.73 -11.79 3.93
N ASP A 73 -11.24 -12.31 5.06
CA ASP A 73 -11.24 -11.56 6.33
C ASP A 73 -9.85 -11.38 6.92
N ALA A 74 -8.86 -12.13 6.45
CA ALA A 74 -7.47 -11.99 6.92
C ALA A 74 -6.72 -10.88 6.19
N LEU A 75 -7.33 -10.22 5.21
CA LEU A 75 -6.70 -9.14 4.46
C LEU A 75 -6.60 -7.89 5.35
N PRO A 76 -5.39 -7.35 5.56
CA PRO A 76 -5.26 -6.09 6.29
C PRO A 76 -5.73 -4.92 5.44
N PRO A 77 -5.80 -3.70 6.01
CA PRO A 77 -6.11 -2.52 5.20
C PRO A 77 -5.14 -2.40 4.03
N VAL A 78 -5.68 -2.07 2.85
CA VAL A 78 -4.88 -1.82 1.65
C VAL A 78 -5.16 -0.39 1.20
N VAL A 79 -4.11 0.42 1.15
CA VAL A 79 -4.20 1.82 0.76
C VAL A 79 -3.62 1.98 -0.64
N ALA A 80 -4.38 2.61 -1.53
CA ALA A 80 -3.95 2.83 -2.90
C ALA A 80 -2.97 4.01 -2.98
N LEU A 81 -1.90 3.83 -3.75
CA LEU A 81 -0.98 4.92 -4.11
C LEU A 81 -1.14 5.21 -5.59
N THR A 82 -1.24 6.48 -5.97
CA THR A 82 -1.39 6.84 -7.38
C THR A 82 -0.70 8.16 -7.68
N ALA A 83 -0.14 8.26 -8.90
CA ALA A 83 0.41 9.51 -9.42
C ALA A 83 -0.67 10.36 -10.09
N HIS A 84 -1.86 9.79 -10.33
CA HIS A 84 -2.94 10.49 -11.04
C HIS A 84 -4.14 10.68 -10.12
N ALA A 85 -4.28 11.89 -9.58
CA ALA A 85 -5.40 12.25 -8.74
C ALA A 85 -6.48 12.92 -9.60
N MET A 86 -7.16 12.13 -10.41
CA MET A 86 -8.24 12.64 -11.24
C MET A 86 -9.57 12.56 -10.48
N SER A 87 -10.51 13.39 -10.90
CA SER A 87 -11.86 13.39 -10.34
C SER A 87 -12.48 12.00 -10.45
N GLY A 88 -12.95 11.48 -9.33
CA GLY A 88 -13.58 10.15 -9.28
C GLY A 88 -12.65 8.99 -9.02
N ASP A 89 -11.33 9.17 -9.09
CA ASP A 89 -10.38 8.07 -8.85
C ASP A 89 -10.42 7.60 -7.41
N GLU A 90 -10.59 8.52 -6.46
CA GLU A 90 -10.70 8.15 -5.06
C GLU A 90 -11.95 7.30 -4.81
N ALA A 91 -13.09 7.72 -5.35
CA ALA A 91 -14.33 6.96 -5.22
C ALA A 91 -14.18 5.58 -5.84
N LYS A 92 -13.55 5.49 -7.02
CA LYS A 92 -13.31 4.22 -7.70
C LYS A 92 -12.45 3.28 -6.85
N ALA A 93 -11.40 3.82 -6.22
CA ALA A 93 -10.53 3.01 -5.36
C ALA A 93 -11.29 2.51 -4.13
N LEU A 94 -12.05 3.37 -3.48
CA LEU A 94 -12.83 2.98 -2.31
C LEU A 94 -13.91 1.96 -2.66
N ASP A 95 -14.58 2.14 -3.80
CA ASP A 95 -15.59 1.19 -4.27
C ASP A 95 -14.98 -0.19 -4.57
N ALA A 96 -13.74 -0.23 -5.02
CA ALA A 96 -13.05 -1.49 -5.30
C ALA A 96 -12.63 -2.23 -4.02
N GLY A 97 -12.64 -1.55 -2.87
CA GLY A 97 -12.29 -2.16 -1.59
C GLY A 97 -11.01 -1.66 -0.97
N PHE A 98 -10.34 -0.66 -1.57
CA PHE A 98 -9.21 -0.02 -0.90
C PHE A 98 -9.70 0.71 0.35
N THR A 99 -8.92 0.61 1.42
CA THR A 99 -9.26 1.27 2.68
C THR A 99 -9.03 2.77 2.60
N GLY A 100 -8.06 3.19 1.79
CA GLY A 100 -7.72 4.59 1.64
C GLY A 100 -7.03 4.84 0.31
N TYR A 101 -6.65 6.10 0.09
CA TYR A 101 -6.14 6.57 -1.19
C TYR A 101 -5.15 7.71 -0.93
N LEU A 102 -3.93 7.55 -1.44
CA LEU A 102 -2.88 8.55 -1.32
C LEU A 102 -2.33 8.91 -2.70
N THR A 103 -2.05 10.18 -2.91
CA THR A 103 -1.51 10.65 -4.17
C THR A 103 0.00 10.89 -4.08
N LYS A 104 0.70 10.65 -5.18
CA LYS A 104 2.12 10.97 -5.31
C LYS A 104 2.27 12.29 -6.06
N PRO A 105 3.26 13.13 -5.73
CA PRO A 105 4.29 12.90 -4.70
C PRO A 105 3.69 13.04 -3.29
N ILE A 106 4.25 12.27 -2.36
CA ILE A 106 3.78 12.33 -0.97
C ILE A 106 4.31 13.59 -0.28
N ASP A 107 3.58 14.03 0.74
CA ASP A 107 4.05 15.07 1.64
C ASP A 107 4.85 14.39 2.75
N VAL A 108 6.18 14.61 2.74
CA VAL A 108 7.09 13.97 3.69
C VAL A 108 6.68 14.25 5.14
N GLY A 109 6.16 15.45 5.41
CA GLY A 109 5.78 15.84 6.77
C GLY A 109 4.54 15.14 7.30
N THR A 110 3.66 14.64 6.43
CA THR A 110 2.39 14.03 6.85
C THR A 110 2.24 12.56 6.45
N PHE A 111 3.09 12.06 5.58
CA PHE A 111 2.93 10.72 5.01
C PHE A 111 2.84 9.64 6.09
N ALA A 112 3.80 9.63 7.02
CA ALA A 112 3.86 8.59 8.05
C ALA A 112 2.63 8.63 8.95
N SER A 113 2.19 9.82 9.39
CA SER A 113 1.01 9.93 10.24
C SER A 113 -0.27 9.55 9.50
N THR A 114 -0.34 9.86 8.20
CA THR A 114 -1.48 9.46 7.37
C THR A 114 -1.54 7.94 7.25
N VAL A 115 -0.41 7.29 7.00
CA VAL A 115 -0.34 5.84 6.92
C VAL A 115 -0.74 5.23 8.26
N GLU A 116 -0.23 5.76 9.35
CA GLU A 116 -0.52 5.26 10.70
C GLU A 116 -2.00 5.31 11.03
N ALA A 117 -2.72 6.30 10.50
CA ALA A 117 -4.15 6.43 10.72
C ALA A 117 -4.95 5.25 10.13
N PHE A 118 -4.40 4.56 9.15
CA PHE A 118 -5.06 3.39 8.54
C PHE A 118 -4.67 2.07 9.22
N ILE A 119 -3.66 2.07 10.10
CA ILE A 119 -3.23 0.85 10.78
C ILE A 119 -4.25 0.49 11.87
N PRO A 120 -4.76 -0.76 11.89
CA PRO A 120 -5.71 -1.15 12.93
C PRO A 120 -5.08 -1.08 14.31
N PRO A 121 -5.86 -0.82 15.35
CA PRO A 121 -5.35 -0.89 16.72
C PRO A 121 -4.91 -2.32 17.05
N ALA A 122 -3.87 -2.41 17.87
CA ALA A 122 -3.31 -3.71 18.27
C ALA A 122 -4.30 -4.48 19.14
#